data_ad8f93e756b1456ddce143aa1274d73c
#
_entry.id   ad8f93e756b1456ddce143aa1274d73c
#
_cell.length_a   1.000
_cell.length_b   1.000
_cell.length_c   1.000
_cell.angle_alpha   90.00
_cell.angle_beta   90.00
_cell.angle_gamma   90.00
#
_symmetry.space_group_name_H-M   'P 1'
#
loop_
_entity.id
_entity.type
_entity.pdbx_description
1 polymer ?
#
loop_
_entity_poly.entity_id
_entity_poly.type
_entity_poly.pdbx_seq_one_letter_code
_entity_poly.pdbx_strand_id
1 'polypeptide(L)'
;MRLVLFDIDGTLLNSGGMGRAAMQRALGLVFGSPGNPSYRYDGKTDKQIVRDVMRMEGHSDQHIDSRMEKLIDVYLEGLREGSKSGKFNVRPLQGVPEILAALEARKDVILGLLTGNVEPGARIKLRAAGIDPDRFKVNAFGSDHEHRPELPAIAKRRAGETLGLDIAGERLVVIGDTPADIECGRSLGARAIGVASGHYTVEQLQAHKPYAVFSSLGDTKKVLETILNA
;
A
#
# COMPACT_ATOMS: atom_id res chain seq x y z
N MET A 1 -3.82 9.69 20.99
CA MET A 1 -2.90 9.43 19.86
C MET A 1 -3.67 8.70 18.80
N ARG A 2 -3.53 9.08 17.52
CA ARG A 2 -4.15 8.46 16.34
C ARG A 2 -3.04 7.89 15.44
N LEU A 3 -3.22 6.67 14.94
CA LEU A 3 -2.32 6.05 13.97
C LEU A 3 -2.99 6.13 12.58
N VAL A 4 -2.36 6.85 11.67
CA VAL A 4 -2.85 7.04 10.28
C VAL A 4 -1.97 6.23 9.35
N LEU A 5 -2.54 5.19 8.78
CA LEU A 5 -1.88 4.23 7.90
C LEU A 5 -2.26 4.51 6.45
N PHE A 6 -1.29 4.77 5.60
CA PHE A 6 -1.48 4.99 4.17
C PHE A 6 -1.10 3.76 3.35
N ASP A 7 -1.91 3.42 2.37
CA ASP A 7 -1.43 2.65 1.23
C ASP A 7 -0.54 3.51 0.33
N ILE A 8 0.17 2.88 -0.61
CA ILE A 8 1.17 3.55 -1.46
C ILE A 8 0.66 3.74 -2.88
N ASP A 9 0.50 2.64 -3.64
CA ASP A 9 0.16 2.71 -5.06
C ASP A 9 -1.31 3.10 -5.25
N GLY A 10 -1.59 4.21 -5.93
CA GLY A 10 -2.95 4.74 -6.09
C GLY A 10 -3.42 5.64 -4.93
N THR A 11 -2.67 5.70 -3.83
CA THR A 11 -2.99 6.53 -2.66
C THR A 11 -1.96 7.62 -2.43
N LEU A 12 -0.71 7.27 -2.13
CA LEU A 12 0.39 8.23 -1.96
C LEU A 12 1.04 8.61 -3.29
N LEU A 13 1.16 7.67 -4.21
CA LEU A 13 1.85 7.89 -5.48
C LEU A 13 1.21 7.13 -6.64
N ASN A 14 1.52 7.63 -7.84
CA ASN A 14 1.36 6.88 -9.08
C ASN A 14 2.76 6.45 -9.56
N SER A 15 2.96 5.14 -9.71
CA SER A 15 4.24 4.58 -10.16
C SER A 15 4.39 4.53 -11.69
N GLY A 16 3.42 5.04 -12.45
CA GLY A 16 3.45 5.03 -13.91
C GLY A 16 3.54 3.62 -14.54
N GLY A 17 3.10 2.59 -13.81
CA GLY A 17 3.18 1.19 -14.24
C GLY A 17 4.51 0.49 -13.91
N MET A 18 5.45 1.16 -13.24
CA MET A 18 6.77 0.61 -12.89
C MET A 18 6.66 -0.70 -12.10
N GLY A 19 5.78 -0.74 -11.07
CA GLY A 19 5.57 -1.92 -10.24
C GLY A 19 5.11 -3.13 -11.04
N ARG A 20 4.11 -2.94 -11.91
CA ARG A 20 3.61 -4.02 -12.77
C ARG A 20 4.67 -4.51 -13.75
N ALA A 21 5.38 -3.61 -14.41
CA ALA A 21 6.43 -3.97 -15.38
C ALA A 21 7.57 -4.76 -14.71
N ALA A 22 8.00 -4.34 -13.52
CA ALA A 22 9.02 -5.04 -12.75
C ALA A 22 8.54 -6.45 -12.31
N MET A 23 7.28 -6.58 -11.85
CA MET A 23 6.71 -7.86 -11.45
C MET A 23 6.57 -8.82 -12.63
N GLN A 24 6.05 -8.37 -13.77
CA GLN A 24 5.93 -9.20 -14.97
C GLN A 24 7.30 -9.66 -15.51
N ARG A 25 8.31 -8.79 -15.46
CA ARG A 25 9.69 -9.17 -15.78
C ARG A 25 10.21 -10.25 -14.83
N ALA A 26 9.99 -10.09 -13.53
CA ALA A 26 10.43 -11.06 -12.53
C ALA A 26 9.76 -12.43 -12.71
N LEU A 27 8.43 -12.44 -12.93
CA LEU A 27 7.68 -13.67 -13.24
C LEU A 27 8.23 -14.35 -14.49
N GLY A 28 8.46 -13.61 -15.57
CA GLY A 28 9.04 -14.15 -16.81
C GLY A 28 10.43 -14.76 -16.63
N LEU A 29 11.31 -14.11 -15.86
CA LEU A 29 12.68 -14.58 -15.62
C LEU A 29 12.73 -15.79 -14.69
N VAL A 30 11.83 -15.89 -13.72
CA VAL A 30 11.87 -16.93 -12.67
C VAL A 30 11.00 -18.14 -13.01
N PHE A 31 9.85 -17.90 -13.63
CA PHE A 31 8.86 -18.96 -13.94
C PHE A 31 8.69 -19.20 -15.46
N GLY A 32 9.28 -18.35 -16.31
CA GLY A 32 9.16 -18.50 -17.77
C GLY A 32 7.90 -17.86 -18.36
N SER A 33 7.00 -17.30 -17.53
CA SER A 33 5.78 -16.63 -17.97
C SER A 33 5.58 -15.32 -17.20
N PRO A 34 5.25 -14.20 -17.86
CA PRO A 34 4.91 -12.94 -17.19
C PRO A 34 3.53 -12.96 -16.51
N GLY A 35 2.80 -14.06 -16.66
CA GLY A 35 1.45 -14.22 -16.15
C GLY A 35 0.37 -13.55 -17.01
N ASN A 36 -0.89 -13.66 -16.56
CA ASN A 36 -2.03 -13.08 -17.25
C ASN A 36 -2.00 -11.54 -17.21
N PRO A 37 -1.93 -10.84 -18.36
CA PRO A 37 -1.88 -9.37 -18.40
C PRO A 37 -3.15 -8.70 -17.85
N SER A 38 -4.28 -9.39 -17.86
CA SER A 38 -5.56 -8.89 -17.34
C SER A 38 -5.74 -9.10 -15.83
N TYR A 39 -4.80 -9.80 -15.15
CA TYR A 39 -4.88 -10.00 -13.72
C TYR A 39 -4.67 -8.68 -12.97
N ARG A 40 -5.60 -8.36 -12.04
CA ARG A 40 -5.57 -7.11 -11.28
C ARG A 40 -4.72 -7.28 -10.02
N TYR A 41 -3.78 -6.34 -9.82
CA TYR A 41 -2.88 -6.29 -8.67
C TYR A 41 -3.46 -5.48 -7.50
N ASP A 42 -4.49 -4.67 -7.79
CA ASP A 42 -5.05 -3.70 -6.85
C ASP A 42 -5.47 -4.35 -5.52
N GLY A 43 -5.07 -3.76 -4.42
CA GLY A 43 -5.43 -4.22 -3.06
C GLY A 43 -4.74 -5.49 -2.58
N LYS A 44 -3.87 -6.11 -3.40
CA LYS A 44 -3.16 -7.36 -3.08
C LYS A 44 -1.74 -7.09 -2.59
N THR A 45 -1.16 -8.08 -1.89
CA THR A 45 0.27 -8.04 -1.57
C THR A 45 1.11 -8.56 -2.73
N ASP A 46 2.37 -8.13 -2.82
CA ASP A 46 3.29 -8.62 -3.86
C ASP A 46 3.39 -10.14 -3.86
N LYS A 47 3.47 -10.78 -2.69
CA LYS A 47 3.52 -12.24 -2.55
C LYS A 47 2.22 -12.92 -3.01
N GLN A 48 1.07 -12.35 -2.65
CA GLN A 48 -0.23 -12.84 -3.11
C GLN A 48 -0.36 -12.75 -4.64
N ILE A 49 0.09 -11.64 -5.25
CA ILE A 49 0.09 -11.49 -6.71
C ILE A 49 0.89 -12.62 -7.36
N VAL A 50 2.10 -12.88 -6.88
CA VAL A 50 2.94 -13.97 -7.40
C VAL A 50 2.22 -15.31 -7.29
N ARG A 51 1.69 -15.61 -6.13
CA ARG A 51 1.01 -16.88 -5.86
C ARG A 51 -0.22 -17.05 -6.75
N ASP A 52 -1.09 -16.07 -6.79
CA ASP A 52 -2.32 -16.13 -7.59
C ASP A 52 -2.00 -16.29 -9.09
N VAL A 53 -1.08 -15.47 -9.61
CA VAL A 53 -0.72 -15.50 -11.03
C VAL A 53 -0.08 -16.84 -11.40
N MET A 54 0.82 -17.36 -10.59
CA MET A 54 1.51 -18.62 -10.88
C MET A 54 0.62 -19.85 -10.67
N ARG A 55 -0.34 -19.82 -9.74
CA ARG A 55 -1.38 -20.84 -9.65
C ARG A 55 -2.25 -20.90 -10.91
N MET A 56 -2.59 -19.74 -11.49
CA MET A 56 -3.33 -19.67 -12.77
C MET A 56 -2.54 -20.27 -13.93
N GLU A 57 -1.21 -20.25 -13.87
CA GLU A 57 -0.31 -20.91 -14.84
C GLU A 57 -0.05 -22.39 -14.52
N GLY A 58 -0.70 -22.96 -13.50
CA GLY A 58 -0.63 -24.37 -13.15
C GLY A 58 0.53 -24.76 -12.23
N HIS A 59 1.25 -23.80 -11.63
CA HIS A 59 2.31 -24.09 -10.67
C HIS A 59 1.75 -24.47 -9.29
N SER A 60 2.35 -25.47 -8.63
CA SER A 60 2.04 -25.83 -7.25
C SER A 60 2.60 -24.81 -6.26
N ASP A 61 1.99 -24.71 -5.06
CA ASP A 61 2.49 -23.82 -4.00
C ASP A 61 3.93 -24.12 -3.60
N GLN A 62 4.29 -25.40 -3.49
CA GLN A 62 5.67 -25.81 -3.19
C GLN A 62 6.66 -25.26 -4.23
N HIS A 63 6.29 -25.32 -5.51
CA HIS A 63 7.13 -24.76 -6.58
C HIS A 63 7.22 -23.24 -6.50
N ILE A 64 6.11 -22.56 -6.20
CA ILE A 64 6.07 -21.10 -6.02
C ILE A 64 6.92 -20.70 -4.83
N ASP A 65 6.73 -21.34 -3.66
CA ASP A 65 7.45 -21.02 -2.43
C ASP A 65 8.95 -21.20 -2.59
N SER A 66 9.40 -22.24 -3.27
CA SER A 66 10.83 -22.49 -3.52
C SER A 66 11.50 -21.42 -4.37
N ARG A 67 10.74 -20.56 -5.05
CA ARG A 67 11.24 -19.50 -5.95
C ARG A 67 10.86 -18.08 -5.51
N MET A 68 10.03 -17.95 -4.47
CA MET A 68 9.50 -16.66 -4.03
C MET A 68 10.59 -15.66 -3.69
N GLU A 69 11.60 -16.06 -2.93
CA GLU A 69 12.72 -15.20 -2.54
C GLU A 69 13.49 -14.69 -3.77
N LYS A 70 13.88 -15.59 -4.66
CA LYS A 70 14.55 -15.23 -5.93
C LYS A 70 13.70 -14.29 -6.77
N LEU A 71 12.38 -14.51 -6.82
CA LEU A 71 11.47 -13.66 -7.59
C LEU A 71 11.42 -12.25 -6.99
N ILE A 72 11.31 -12.13 -5.67
CA ILE A 72 11.30 -10.83 -5.00
C ILE A 72 12.61 -10.08 -5.25
N ASP A 73 13.76 -10.75 -5.24
CA ASP A 73 15.06 -10.12 -5.55
C ASP A 73 15.09 -9.55 -6.97
N VAL A 74 14.64 -10.34 -7.96
CA VAL A 74 14.54 -9.89 -9.37
C VAL A 74 13.54 -8.74 -9.53
N TYR A 75 12.41 -8.81 -8.82
CA TYR A 75 11.41 -7.73 -8.79
C TYR A 75 12.00 -6.42 -8.24
N LEU A 76 12.73 -6.50 -7.13
CA LEU A 76 13.39 -5.33 -6.51
C LEU A 76 14.47 -4.74 -7.41
N GLU A 77 15.23 -5.57 -8.14
CA GLU A 77 16.16 -5.10 -9.14
C GLU A 77 15.46 -4.34 -10.26
N GLY A 78 14.34 -4.90 -10.79
CA GLY A 78 13.52 -4.24 -11.79
C GLY A 78 12.96 -2.89 -11.32
N LEU A 79 12.55 -2.78 -10.04
CA LEU A 79 12.13 -1.50 -9.45
C LEU A 79 13.27 -0.49 -9.37
N ARG A 80 14.50 -0.91 -8.95
CA ARG A 80 15.67 -0.02 -8.88
C ARG A 80 16.08 0.49 -10.26
N GLU A 81 16.09 -0.38 -11.27
CA GLU A 81 16.35 0.00 -12.65
C GLU A 81 15.27 0.94 -13.19
N GLY A 82 13.99 0.59 -12.97
CA GLY A 82 12.84 1.37 -13.40
C GLY A 82 12.84 2.78 -12.83
N SER A 83 13.15 2.93 -11.54
CA SER A 83 13.19 4.22 -10.85
C SER A 83 14.25 5.20 -11.39
N LYS A 84 15.31 4.67 -12.01
CA LYS A 84 16.42 5.44 -12.59
C LYS A 84 16.29 5.64 -14.10
N SER A 85 15.41 4.89 -14.76
CA SER A 85 15.36 4.79 -16.23
C SER A 85 14.76 6.02 -16.93
N GLY A 86 14.01 6.86 -16.21
CA GLY A 86 13.20 7.94 -16.80
C GLY A 86 11.99 7.45 -17.63
N LYS A 87 11.77 6.13 -17.73
CA LYS A 87 10.67 5.55 -18.51
C LYS A 87 9.31 5.66 -17.82
N PHE A 88 9.30 5.72 -16.49
CA PHE A 88 8.09 5.72 -15.69
C PHE A 88 7.89 7.08 -15.02
N ASN A 89 6.71 7.66 -15.16
CA ASN A 89 6.36 8.91 -14.50
C ASN A 89 5.93 8.63 -13.05
N VAL A 90 6.92 8.40 -12.18
CA VAL A 90 6.68 8.19 -10.74
C VAL A 90 6.54 9.54 -10.07
N ARG A 91 5.39 9.78 -9.42
CA ARG A 91 5.09 11.09 -8.79
C ARG A 91 4.12 10.93 -7.64
N PRO A 92 4.15 11.85 -6.65
CA PRO A 92 3.11 11.89 -5.63
C PRO A 92 1.76 12.24 -6.26
N LEU A 93 0.68 11.75 -5.66
CA LEU A 93 -0.67 12.10 -6.04
C LEU A 93 -1.08 13.46 -5.45
N GLN A 94 -2.17 14.00 -5.98
CA GLN A 94 -2.66 15.33 -5.62
C GLN A 94 -2.97 15.43 -4.13
N GLY A 95 -2.42 16.45 -3.45
CA GLY A 95 -2.62 16.73 -2.04
C GLY A 95 -1.77 15.90 -1.08
N VAL A 96 -0.98 14.95 -1.59
CA VAL A 96 -0.14 14.08 -0.74
C VAL A 96 0.94 14.86 0.01
N PRO A 97 1.75 15.73 -0.63
CA PRO A 97 2.75 16.49 0.12
C PRO A 97 2.14 17.34 1.23
N GLU A 98 1.01 17.98 0.95
CA GLU A 98 0.31 18.89 1.85
C GLU A 98 -0.30 18.15 3.04
N ILE A 99 -1.00 17.02 2.79
CA ILE A 99 -1.63 16.25 3.87
C ILE A 99 -0.59 15.59 4.78
N LEU A 100 0.50 15.08 4.22
CA LEU A 100 1.58 14.50 5.01
C LEU A 100 2.23 15.56 5.90
N ALA A 101 2.53 16.75 5.37
CA ALA A 101 3.08 17.85 6.16
C ALA A 101 2.12 18.31 7.27
N ALA A 102 0.82 18.42 6.95
CA ALA A 102 -0.19 18.83 7.93
C ALA A 102 -0.35 17.81 9.08
N LEU A 103 -0.28 16.51 8.77
CA LEU A 103 -0.36 15.46 9.78
C LEU A 103 0.91 15.37 10.63
N GLU A 104 2.11 15.56 10.05
CA GLU A 104 3.38 15.58 10.79
C GLU A 104 3.50 16.75 11.77
N ALA A 105 2.88 17.88 11.46
CA ALA A 105 2.85 19.03 12.37
C ALA A 105 2.05 18.76 13.66
N ARG A 106 1.35 17.62 13.73
CA ARG A 106 0.48 17.27 14.87
C ARG A 106 1.18 16.32 15.83
N LYS A 107 1.10 16.66 17.12
CA LYS A 107 1.65 15.83 18.21
C LYS A 107 0.79 14.64 18.57
N ASP A 108 -0.47 14.62 18.15
CA ASP A 108 -1.47 13.59 18.44
C ASP A 108 -1.68 12.58 17.31
N VAL A 109 -0.84 12.65 16.25
CA VAL A 109 -0.89 11.79 15.07
C VAL A 109 0.46 11.10 14.86
N ILE A 110 0.40 9.84 14.48
CA ILE A 110 1.54 9.04 14.00
C ILE A 110 1.24 8.62 12.57
N LEU A 111 2.19 8.89 11.68
CA LEU A 111 2.14 8.40 10.30
C LEU A 111 2.68 6.99 10.21
N GLY A 112 2.00 6.17 9.42
CA GLY A 112 2.43 4.83 9.09
C GLY A 112 2.04 4.41 7.69
N LEU A 113 2.54 3.24 7.28
CA LEU A 113 2.19 2.58 6.02
C LEU A 113 1.42 1.30 6.28
N LEU A 114 0.44 1.02 5.43
CA LEU A 114 -0.23 -0.26 5.33
C LEU A 114 -0.34 -0.61 3.84
N THR A 115 0.56 -1.44 3.35
CA THR A 115 0.68 -1.67 1.92
C THR A 115 0.96 -3.12 1.57
N GLY A 116 0.44 -3.56 0.42
CA GLY A 116 0.77 -4.86 -0.14
C GLY A 116 2.19 -5.00 -0.66
N ASN A 117 2.91 -3.90 -0.82
CA ASN A 117 4.31 -3.92 -1.25
C ASN A 117 5.21 -4.63 -0.23
N VAL A 118 6.22 -5.36 -0.69
CA VAL A 118 7.33 -5.74 0.17
C VAL A 118 8.09 -4.49 0.62
N GLU A 119 8.63 -4.46 1.85
CA GLU A 119 9.23 -3.25 2.42
C GLU A 119 10.30 -2.59 1.52
N PRO A 120 11.29 -3.32 0.97
CA PRO A 120 12.27 -2.68 0.09
C PRO A 120 11.64 -2.08 -1.17
N GLY A 121 10.61 -2.71 -1.72
CA GLY A 121 9.84 -2.21 -2.88
C GLY A 121 9.08 -0.93 -2.57
N ALA A 122 8.41 -0.88 -1.41
CA ALA A 122 7.75 0.31 -0.89
C ALA A 122 8.72 1.50 -0.79
N ARG A 123 9.89 1.28 -0.18
CA ARG A 123 10.93 2.31 -0.02
C ARG A 123 11.47 2.82 -1.35
N ILE A 124 11.68 1.94 -2.34
CA ILE A 124 12.12 2.33 -3.69
C ILE A 124 11.06 3.23 -4.35
N LYS A 125 9.79 2.83 -4.32
CA LYS A 125 8.69 3.58 -4.94
C LYS A 125 8.50 4.95 -4.29
N LEU A 126 8.49 5.03 -2.96
CA LEU A 126 8.37 6.30 -2.22
C LEU A 126 9.51 7.26 -2.57
N ARG A 127 10.77 6.81 -2.53
CA ARG A 127 11.92 7.65 -2.90
C ARG A 127 11.86 8.11 -4.35
N ALA A 128 11.44 7.25 -5.27
CA ALA A 128 11.26 7.62 -6.67
C ALA A 128 10.19 8.70 -6.88
N ALA A 129 9.18 8.76 -6.01
CA ALA A 129 8.16 9.80 -5.99
C ALA A 129 8.59 11.06 -5.20
N GLY A 130 9.81 11.12 -4.65
CA GLY A 130 10.26 12.23 -3.81
C GLY A 130 9.66 12.24 -2.40
N ILE A 131 9.10 11.11 -1.94
CA ILE A 131 8.56 10.96 -0.59
C ILE A 131 9.59 10.23 0.27
N ASP A 132 10.02 10.86 1.37
CA ASP A 132 10.92 10.22 2.33
C ASP A 132 10.18 9.10 3.07
N PRO A 133 10.60 7.82 2.95
CA PRO A 133 9.97 6.71 3.65
C PRO A 133 10.16 6.75 5.17
N ASP A 134 11.15 7.47 5.68
CA ASP A 134 11.45 7.53 7.11
C ASP A 134 10.50 8.44 7.92
N ARG A 135 9.59 9.16 7.22
CA ARG A 135 8.44 9.87 7.84
C ARG A 135 7.47 8.90 8.52
N PHE A 136 7.33 7.70 7.99
CA PHE A 136 6.36 6.71 8.47
C PHE A 136 6.97 5.87 9.58
N LYS A 137 6.45 6.04 10.80
CA LYS A 137 7.04 5.46 12.02
C LYS A 137 6.53 4.07 12.35
N VAL A 138 5.31 3.73 11.92
CA VAL A 138 4.67 2.44 12.16
C VAL A 138 4.18 1.88 10.85
N ASN A 139 4.76 0.77 10.41
CA ASN A 139 4.50 0.25 9.07
C ASN A 139 4.10 -1.23 9.11
N ALA A 140 3.25 -1.65 8.15
CA ALA A 140 2.97 -3.04 7.84
C ALA A 140 3.02 -3.23 6.31
N PHE A 141 3.76 -4.24 5.88
CA PHE A 141 4.10 -4.49 4.49
C PHE A 141 3.65 -5.87 4.04
N GLY A 142 3.51 -6.08 2.73
CA GLY A 142 3.29 -7.40 2.15
C GLY A 142 4.42 -8.41 2.40
N SER A 143 5.59 -7.96 2.86
CA SER A 143 6.65 -8.84 3.38
C SER A 143 6.31 -9.45 4.74
N ASP A 144 5.48 -8.78 5.55
CA ASP A 144 5.10 -9.22 6.90
C ASP A 144 4.04 -10.32 6.85
N HIS A 145 3.08 -10.20 5.94
CA HIS A 145 2.04 -11.20 5.72
C HIS A 145 1.53 -11.19 4.28
N GLU A 146 1.24 -12.38 3.71
CA GLU A 146 0.73 -12.49 2.35
C GLU A 146 -0.72 -11.99 2.22
N HIS A 147 -1.53 -12.15 3.27
CA HIS A 147 -2.92 -11.70 3.27
C HIS A 147 -3.05 -10.30 3.87
N ARG A 148 -3.54 -9.36 3.06
CA ARG A 148 -3.69 -7.95 3.44
C ARG A 148 -4.51 -7.72 4.72
N PRO A 149 -5.61 -8.46 5.02
CA PRO A 149 -6.38 -8.29 6.26
C PRO A 149 -5.59 -8.46 7.57
N GLU A 150 -4.43 -9.13 7.52
CA GLU A 150 -3.55 -9.32 8.69
C GLU A 150 -2.66 -8.10 8.99
N LEU A 151 -2.45 -7.23 8.00
CA LEU A 151 -1.52 -6.11 8.13
C LEU A 151 -1.92 -5.07 9.19
N PRO A 152 -3.21 -4.70 9.37
CA PRO A 152 -3.61 -3.74 10.39
C PRO A 152 -3.29 -4.19 11.82
N ALA A 153 -3.44 -5.50 12.12
CA ALA A 153 -3.08 -6.06 13.42
C ALA A 153 -1.57 -5.98 13.66
N ILE A 154 -0.77 -6.22 12.61
CA ILE A 154 0.69 -6.09 12.67
C ILE A 154 1.10 -4.63 12.95
N ALA A 155 0.48 -3.66 12.24
CA ALA A 155 0.75 -2.24 12.48
C ALA A 155 0.37 -1.82 13.92
N LYS A 156 -0.81 -2.23 14.39
CA LYS A 156 -1.25 -1.96 15.78
C LYS A 156 -0.27 -2.52 16.81
N ARG A 157 0.14 -3.78 16.65
CA ARG A 157 1.14 -4.42 17.53
C ARG A 157 2.46 -3.65 17.52
N ARG A 158 2.99 -3.28 16.35
CA ARG A 158 4.22 -2.48 16.22
C ARG A 158 4.12 -1.12 16.90
N ALA A 159 2.98 -0.46 16.87
CA ALA A 159 2.77 0.78 17.61
C ALA A 159 2.95 0.57 19.12
N GLY A 160 2.47 -0.56 19.65
CA GLY A 160 2.71 -0.96 21.03
C GLY A 160 4.18 -1.24 21.34
N GLU A 161 4.82 -2.07 20.53
CA GLU A 161 6.20 -2.53 20.73
C GLU A 161 7.23 -1.41 20.58
N THR A 162 7.07 -0.52 19.58
CA THR A 162 8.08 0.49 19.25
C THR A 162 7.84 1.84 19.92
N LEU A 163 6.60 2.18 20.23
CA LEU A 163 6.22 3.50 20.75
C LEU A 163 5.50 3.44 22.10
N GLY A 164 5.26 2.25 22.63
CA GLY A 164 4.52 2.06 23.89
C GLY A 164 3.04 2.47 23.81
N LEU A 165 2.43 2.45 22.62
CA LEU A 165 1.10 2.99 22.38
C LEU A 165 0.07 1.88 22.15
N ASP A 166 -0.93 1.79 23.02
CA ASP A 166 -2.15 1.01 22.75
C ASP A 166 -3.13 1.89 21.95
N ILE A 167 -3.26 1.61 20.66
CA ILE A 167 -4.14 2.32 19.76
C ILE A 167 -5.50 1.62 19.74
N ALA A 168 -6.55 2.27 20.26
CA ALA A 168 -7.93 1.81 20.13
C ALA A 168 -8.32 1.74 18.64
N GLY A 169 -9.19 0.78 18.28
CA GLY A 169 -9.55 0.54 16.87
C GLY A 169 -10.06 1.77 16.15
N GLU A 170 -10.94 2.56 16.78
CA GLU A 170 -11.45 3.82 16.22
C GLU A 170 -10.37 4.90 16.00
N ARG A 171 -9.22 4.79 16.66
CA ARG A 171 -8.08 5.70 16.47
C ARG A 171 -7.07 5.17 15.45
N LEU A 172 -7.35 4.03 14.86
CA LEU A 172 -6.64 3.47 13.72
C LEU A 172 -7.35 3.91 12.45
N VAL A 173 -6.71 4.73 11.65
CA VAL A 173 -7.26 5.22 10.38
C VAL A 173 -6.47 4.59 9.24
N VAL A 174 -7.16 3.93 8.31
CA VAL A 174 -6.57 3.37 7.07
C VAL A 174 -7.02 4.23 5.90
N ILE A 175 -6.07 4.66 5.08
CA ILE A 175 -6.33 5.49 3.89
C ILE A 175 -5.83 4.73 2.68
N GLY A 176 -6.72 4.46 1.71
CA GLY A 176 -6.38 3.71 0.51
C GLY A 176 -7.38 3.90 -0.62
N ASP A 177 -7.03 3.41 -1.81
CA ASP A 177 -7.81 3.60 -3.03
C ASP A 177 -8.57 2.35 -3.48
N THR A 178 -8.56 1.28 -2.67
CA THR A 178 -9.20 0.01 -3.02
C THR A 178 -10.22 -0.46 -1.98
N PRO A 179 -11.19 -1.33 -2.34
CA PRO A 179 -12.04 -2.02 -1.39
C PRO A 179 -11.26 -2.78 -0.31
N ALA A 180 -10.10 -3.35 -0.65
CA ALA A 180 -9.26 -4.08 0.29
C ALA A 180 -8.72 -3.16 1.42
N ASP A 181 -8.45 -1.88 1.13
CA ASP A 181 -8.05 -0.90 2.14
C ASP A 181 -9.19 -0.59 3.10
N ILE A 182 -10.40 -0.49 2.56
CA ILE A 182 -11.60 -0.19 3.35
C ILE A 182 -11.94 -1.35 4.29
N GLU A 183 -11.72 -2.57 3.85
CA GLU A 183 -12.14 -3.78 4.56
C GLU A 183 -11.10 -4.31 5.54
N CYS A 184 -9.81 -4.14 5.25
CA CYS A 184 -8.74 -4.83 5.99
C CYS A 184 -8.70 -4.51 7.49
N GLY A 185 -9.04 -3.29 7.90
CA GLY A 185 -9.03 -2.87 9.32
C GLY A 185 -10.36 -3.06 10.05
N ARG A 186 -11.39 -3.57 9.38
CA ARG A 186 -12.77 -3.60 9.92
C ARG A 186 -12.90 -4.44 11.19
N SER A 187 -12.23 -5.59 11.24
CA SER A 187 -12.22 -6.47 12.41
C SER A 187 -11.62 -5.83 13.67
N LEU A 188 -10.78 -4.83 13.50
CA LEU A 188 -10.17 -4.05 14.58
C LEU A 188 -10.96 -2.79 14.93
N GLY A 189 -12.08 -2.51 14.27
CA GLY A 189 -12.84 -1.26 14.41
C GLY A 189 -12.14 -0.04 13.81
N ALA A 190 -11.17 -0.25 12.92
CA ALA A 190 -10.46 0.85 12.26
C ALA A 190 -11.39 1.68 11.37
N ARG A 191 -11.12 2.98 11.29
CA ARG A 191 -11.82 3.90 10.38
C ARG A 191 -11.13 3.90 9.03
N ALA A 192 -11.85 3.53 7.98
CA ALA A 192 -11.32 3.54 6.62
C ALA A 192 -11.74 4.79 5.87
N ILE A 193 -10.79 5.45 5.19
CA ILE A 193 -11.04 6.58 4.29
C ILE A 193 -10.63 6.14 2.88
N GLY A 194 -11.61 6.10 1.97
CA GLY A 194 -11.37 5.79 0.57
C GLY A 194 -10.88 7.03 -0.19
N VAL A 195 -9.94 6.85 -1.12
CA VAL A 195 -9.49 7.91 -2.03
C VAL A 195 -9.56 7.39 -3.46
N ALA A 196 -10.45 7.98 -4.28
CA ALA A 196 -10.69 7.54 -5.66
C ALA A 196 -9.61 8.06 -6.64
N SER A 197 -8.36 7.94 -6.26
CA SER A 197 -7.18 8.35 -7.05
C SER A 197 -6.51 7.20 -7.82
N GLY A 198 -6.94 5.96 -7.57
CA GLY A 198 -6.52 4.76 -8.30
C GLY A 198 -7.52 4.34 -9.38
N HIS A 199 -7.86 3.06 -9.41
CA HIS A 199 -8.75 2.47 -10.43
C HIS A 199 -10.24 2.45 -10.04
N TYR A 200 -10.58 2.73 -8.78
CA TYR A 200 -11.95 2.70 -8.28
C TYR A 200 -12.57 4.08 -8.25
N THR A 201 -13.86 4.18 -8.59
CA THR A 201 -14.61 5.44 -8.48
C THR A 201 -15.06 5.69 -7.04
N VAL A 202 -15.51 6.93 -6.76
CA VAL A 202 -16.08 7.29 -5.46
C VAL A 202 -17.25 6.37 -5.09
N GLU A 203 -18.15 6.09 -6.04
CA GLU A 203 -19.33 5.26 -5.84
C GLU A 203 -18.96 3.81 -5.53
N GLN A 204 -17.95 3.28 -6.24
CA GLN A 204 -17.44 1.92 -6.00
C GLN A 204 -16.86 1.80 -4.59
N LEU A 205 -16.05 2.77 -4.15
CA LEU A 205 -15.50 2.77 -2.80
C LEU A 205 -16.58 2.97 -1.72
N GLN A 206 -17.58 3.84 -1.97
CA GLN A 206 -18.70 4.06 -1.06
C GLN A 206 -19.54 2.80 -0.81
N ALA A 207 -19.68 1.93 -1.81
CA ALA A 207 -20.39 0.65 -1.68
C ALA A 207 -19.82 -0.24 -0.56
N HIS A 208 -18.52 -0.07 -0.23
CA HIS A 208 -17.85 -0.78 0.86
C HIS A 208 -18.00 -0.10 2.24
N LYS A 209 -18.82 0.95 2.34
CA LYS A 209 -19.18 1.65 3.60
C LYS A 209 -17.95 2.12 4.40
N PRO A 210 -17.01 2.88 3.81
CA PRO A 210 -15.94 3.50 4.56
C PRO A 210 -16.48 4.62 5.46
N TYR A 211 -15.63 5.16 6.35
CA TYR A 211 -15.95 6.33 7.15
C TYR A 211 -16.14 7.59 6.28
N ALA A 212 -15.32 7.75 5.25
CA ALA A 212 -15.43 8.80 4.24
C ALA A 212 -14.81 8.36 2.91
N VAL A 213 -15.19 9.05 1.81
CA VAL A 213 -14.55 8.90 0.49
C VAL A 213 -14.25 10.28 -0.08
N PHE A 214 -13.08 10.42 -0.68
CA PHE A 214 -12.64 11.60 -1.42
C PHE A 214 -12.25 11.22 -2.85
N SER A 215 -12.38 12.15 -3.78
CA SER A 215 -11.86 11.97 -5.15
C SER A 215 -10.34 12.07 -5.20
N SER A 216 -9.73 12.86 -4.31
CA SER A 216 -8.28 13.00 -4.11
C SER A 216 -8.00 13.57 -2.71
N LEU A 217 -6.74 13.61 -2.31
CA LEU A 217 -6.31 14.28 -1.07
C LEU A 217 -6.12 15.80 -1.24
N GLY A 218 -6.51 16.37 -2.40
CA GLY A 218 -6.28 17.78 -2.75
C GLY A 218 -7.04 18.80 -1.90
N ASP A 219 -8.22 18.47 -1.38
CA ASP A 219 -8.88 19.28 -0.35
C ASP A 219 -8.29 18.96 1.03
N THR A 220 -7.03 19.35 1.21
CA THR A 220 -6.22 19.01 2.39
C THR A 220 -6.89 19.40 3.71
N LYS A 221 -7.61 20.54 3.74
CA LYS A 221 -8.31 20.99 4.96
C LYS A 221 -9.41 20.00 5.34
N LYS A 222 -10.29 19.66 4.40
CA LYS A 222 -11.42 18.75 4.63
C LYS A 222 -10.93 17.33 4.93
N VAL A 223 -9.90 16.87 4.23
CA VAL A 223 -9.27 15.55 4.46
C VAL A 223 -8.68 15.51 5.87
N LEU A 224 -7.92 16.52 6.29
CA LEU A 224 -7.33 16.61 7.63
C LEU A 224 -8.41 16.60 8.71
N GLU A 225 -9.42 17.44 8.59
CA GLU A 225 -10.57 17.49 9.52
C GLU A 225 -11.24 16.11 9.63
N THR A 226 -11.43 15.42 8.51
CA THR A 226 -12.04 14.08 8.47
C THR A 226 -11.16 13.05 9.17
N ILE A 227 -9.85 13.04 8.92
CA ILE A 227 -8.90 12.14 9.59
C ILE A 227 -8.91 12.37 11.11
N LEU A 228 -8.98 13.62 11.55
CA LEU A 228 -8.94 13.97 12.98
C LEU A 228 -10.24 13.64 13.71
N ASN A 229 -11.37 13.56 13.00
CA ASN A 229 -12.68 13.24 13.54
C ASN A 229 -13.09 11.76 13.35
N ALA A 230 -12.29 11.00 12.59
CA ALA A 230 -12.50 9.58 12.32
C ALA A 230 -12.39 8.72 13.56
#